data_386ae62e22995a5b2e09287b54442998
#
_entry.id   386ae62e22995a5b2e09287b54442998
#
_cell.length_a   1.000
_cell.length_b   1.000
_cell.length_c   1.000
_cell.angle_alpha   90.00
_cell.angle_beta   90.00
_cell.angle_gamma   90.00
#
_symmetry.space_group_name_H-M   'P 1'
#
loop_
_entity.id
_entity.type
_entity.pdbx_description
1 polymer ?
#
loop_
_entity_poly.entity_id
_entity_poly.type
_entity_poly.pdbx_seq_one_letter_code
_entity_poly.pdbx_strand_id
1 'polypeptide(L)'
;MNKHYDYLVVGAGLYGAVFAHEAKKAGRSVLVIDKRPNIAGNVYTEDMEKIHVHKYGAHIFHTNNKKVWDYITQFAEFNRFTNSPVANYHGELYSLPFNMYTFNKMWGVVTPQEAAAKIEEQKREAGITEPKNLEEQEIGRAHV
;
A
#
# COMPACT_ATOMS: atom_id res chain seq x y z
N MET A 1 18.35 -14.13 -35.62
CA MET A 1 17.83 -12.78 -35.88
C MET A 1 17.93 -11.97 -34.60
N ASN A 2 18.68 -10.87 -34.58
CA ASN A 2 18.68 -9.96 -33.43
C ASN A 2 17.34 -9.21 -33.40
N LYS A 3 16.56 -9.43 -32.36
CA LYS A 3 15.33 -8.62 -32.15
C LYS A 3 15.75 -7.24 -31.64
N HIS A 4 15.32 -6.20 -32.31
CA HIS A 4 15.49 -4.82 -31.88
C HIS A 4 14.18 -4.34 -31.23
N TYR A 5 14.30 -3.60 -30.12
CA TYR A 5 13.19 -2.96 -29.43
C TYR A 5 13.42 -1.46 -29.32
N ASP A 6 12.36 -0.66 -29.49
CA ASP A 6 12.43 0.79 -29.32
C ASP A 6 12.65 1.18 -27.85
N TYR A 7 12.05 0.40 -26.93
CA TYR A 7 12.14 0.66 -25.50
C TYR A 7 12.42 -0.61 -24.70
N LEU A 8 13.25 -0.46 -23.67
CA LEU A 8 13.43 -1.41 -22.59
C LEU A 8 12.78 -0.84 -21.34
N VAL A 9 11.78 -1.53 -20.80
CA VAL A 9 11.09 -1.19 -19.55
C VAL A 9 11.56 -2.15 -18.45
N VAL A 10 12.14 -1.59 -17.41
CA VAL A 10 12.60 -2.38 -16.25
C VAL A 10 11.57 -2.24 -15.14
N GLY A 11 10.88 -3.33 -14.85
CA GLY A 11 9.79 -3.40 -13.89
C GLY A 11 8.41 -3.57 -14.55
N ALA A 12 7.75 -4.69 -14.27
CA ALA A 12 6.43 -5.04 -14.78
C ALA A 12 5.30 -4.68 -13.78
N GLY A 13 5.49 -3.62 -12.99
CA GLY A 13 4.46 -3.02 -12.15
C GLY A 13 3.53 -2.11 -12.95
N LEU A 14 2.58 -1.44 -12.28
CA LEU A 14 1.57 -0.60 -12.96
C LEU A 14 2.21 0.49 -13.83
N TYR A 15 3.26 1.15 -13.36
CA TYR A 15 3.93 2.20 -14.13
C TYR A 15 4.51 1.66 -15.45
N GLY A 16 5.29 0.57 -15.36
CA GLY A 16 5.88 -0.07 -16.54
C GLY A 16 4.83 -0.61 -17.50
N ALA A 17 3.74 -1.18 -16.97
CA ALA A 17 2.62 -1.70 -17.76
C ALA A 17 1.92 -0.58 -18.55
N VAL A 18 1.61 0.55 -17.90
CA VAL A 18 0.99 1.72 -18.57
C VAL A 18 1.90 2.28 -19.64
N PHE A 19 3.19 2.48 -19.34
CA PHE A 19 4.15 2.96 -20.33
C PHE A 19 4.22 2.02 -21.54
N ALA A 20 4.38 0.71 -21.30
CA ALA A 20 4.49 -0.28 -22.36
C ALA A 20 3.21 -0.33 -23.23
N HIS A 21 2.03 -0.22 -22.60
CA HIS A 21 0.75 -0.18 -23.29
C HIS A 21 0.64 1.03 -24.22
N GLU A 22 0.94 2.23 -23.70
CA GLU A 22 0.84 3.47 -24.50
C GLU A 22 1.91 3.52 -25.61
N ALA A 23 3.14 3.07 -25.34
CA ALA A 23 4.16 2.94 -26.36
C ALA A 23 3.74 1.96 -27.48
N LYS A 24 3.11 0.83 -27.11
CA LYS A 24 2.58 -0.14 -28.07
C LYS A 24 1.46 0.47 -28.92
N LYS A 25 0.54 1.22 -28.32
CA LYS A 25 -0.50 1.96 -29.05
C LYS A 25 0.10 2.97 -30.04
N ALA A 26 1.22 3.57 -29.69
CA ALA A 26 1.98 4.48 -30.56
C ALA A 26 2.85 3.74 -31.63
N GLY A 27 2.66 2.44 -31.81
CA GLY A 27 3.37 1.62 -32.80
C GLY A 27 4.81 1.28 -32.44
N ARG A 28 5.22 1.45 -31.19
CA ARG A 28 6.58 1.15 -30.72
C ARG A 28 6.69 -0.30 -30.25
N SER A 29 7.88 -0.86 -30.45
CA SER A 29 8.23 -2.18 -29.90
C SER A 29 8.85 -2.02 -28.50
N VAL A 30 8.35 -2.83 -27.55
CA VAL A 30 8.75 -2.72 -26.13
C VAL A 30 9.15 -4.09 -25.62
N LEU A 31 10.29 -4.15 -24.92
CA LEU A 31 10.69 -5.28 -24.08
C LEU A 31 10.49 -4.86 -22.62
N VAL A 32 9.71 -5.65 -21.89
CA VAL A 32 9.54 -5.47 -20.44
C VAL A 32 10.25 -6.59 -19.71
N ILE A 33 11.07 -6.23 -18.73
CA ILE A 33 11.78 -7.19 -17.86
C ILE A 33 11.48 -6.90 -16.39
N ASP A 34 11.41 -7.93 -15.57
CA ASP A 34 11.25 -7.80 -14.12
C ASP A 34 12.13 -8.84 -13.41
N LYS A 35 12.57 -8.51 -12.20
CA LYS A 35 13.32 -9.43 -11.35
C LYS A 35 12.44 -10.45 -10.62
N ARG A 36 11.16 -10.15 -10.47
CA ARG A 36 10.17 -11.03 -9.83
C ARG A 36 9.65 -12.06 -10.83
N PRO A 37 9.25 -13.26 -10.36
CA PRO A 37 8.66 -14.28 -11.21
C PRO A 37 7.23 -13.94 -11.68
N ASN A 38 6.62 -12.90 -11.10
CA ASN A 38 5.27 -12.42 -11.41
C ASN A 38 5.29 -11.01 -11.98
N ILE A 39 4.32 -10.71 -12.81
CA ILE A 39 3.99 -9.34 -13.25
C ILE A 39 3.14 -8.62 -12.18
N ALA A 40 2.71 -7.40 -12.47
CA ALA A 40 1.90 -6.52 -11.63
C ALA A 40 2.65 -5.82 -10.46
N GLY A 41 3.90 -6.17 -10.20
CA GLY A 41 4.70 -5.48 -9.17
C GLY A 41 4.05 -5.61 -7.78
N ASN A 42 3.90 -4.48 -7.08
CA ASN A 42 3.38 -4.49 -5.71
C ASN A 42 1.87 -4.76 -5.61
N VAL A 43 1.11 -4.60 -6.70
CA VAL A 43 -0.34 -4.89 -6.70
C VAL A 43 -0.65 -6.36 -7.02
N TYR A 44 0.38 -7.19 -7.11
CA TYR A 44 0.22 -8.62 -7.37
C TYR A 44 -0.56 -9.30 -6.24
N THR A 45 -1.57 -10.07 -6.64
CA THR A 45 -2.44 -10.83 -5.75
C THR A 45 -2.41 -12.30 -6.18
N GLU A 46 -2.25 -13.19 -5.23
CA GLU A 46 -2.37 -14.63 -5.42
C GLU A 46 -3.74 -15.10 -4.96
N ASP A 47 -4.32 -16.06 -5.68
CA ASP A 47 -5.49 -16.78 -5.20
C ASP A 47 -5.02 -18.01 -4.43
N MET A 48 -5.24 -18.03 -3.13
CA MET A 48 -4.91 -19.13 -2.23
C MET A 48 -6.19 -19.61 -1.54
N GLU A 49 -6.61 -20.82 -1.83
CA GLU A 49 -7.82 -21.42 -1.23
C GLU A 49 -9.08 -20.54 -1.37
N LYS A 50 -9.24 -19.87 -2.52
CA LYS A 50 -10.30 -18.89 -2.83
C LYS A 50 -10.21 -17.58 -2.04
N ILE A 51 -9.06 -17.29 -1.47
CA ILE A 51 -8.77 -16.02 -0.79
C ILE A 51 -7.77 -15.24 -1.65
N HIS A 52 -8.09 -13.99 -1.94
CA HIS A 52 -7.19 -13.09 -2.65
C HIS A 52 -6.13 -12.54 -1.70
N VAL A 53 -4.92 -13.11 -1.78
CA VAL A 53 -3.79 -12.72 -0.93
C VAL A 53 -2.95 -11.65 -1.63
N HIS A 54 -2.92 -10.46 -1.06
CA HIS A 54 -2.06 -9.37 -1.51
C HIS A 54 -0.62 -9.63 -1.05
N LYS A 55 0.22 -10.13 -1.95
CA LYS A 55 1.56 -10.64 -1.62
C LYS A 55 2.51 -9.59 -1.06
N TYR A 56 2.35 -8.35 -1.47
CA TYR A 56 3.26 -7.24 -1.16
C TYR A 56 2.56 -6.10 -0.39
N GLY A 57 1.57 -6.45 0.39
CA GLY A 57 0.75 -5.50 1.14
C GLY A 57 -0.59 -5.20 0.44
N ALA A 58 -1.55 -4.75 1.21
CA ALA A 58 -2.87 -4.44 0.70
C ALA A 58 -2.84 -3.25 -0.26
N HIS A 59 -3.36 -3.46 -1.47
CA HIS A 59 -3.47 -2.43 -2.50
C HIS A 59 -4.91 -2.36 -2.97
N ILE A 60 -5.58 -1.27 -2.61
CA ILE A 60 -6.90 -0.91 -3.12
C ILE A 60 -6.77 0.27 -4.08
N PHE A 61 -7.48 0.22 -5.18
CA PHE A 61 -7.52 1.35 -6.11
C PHE A 61 -8.57 2.36 -5.67
N HIS A 62 -8.16 3.62 -5.58
CA HIS A 62 -9.06 4.75 -5.41
C HIS A 62 -8.54 5.97 -6.15
N THR A 63 -9.42 6.78 -6.71
CA THR A 63 -9.07 8.03 -7.36
C THR A 63 -10.27 8.96 -7.44
N ASN A 64 -10.04 10.26 -7.34
CA ASN A 64 -11.00 11.30 -7.67
C ASN A 64 -10.70 11.94 -9.05
N ASN A 65 -9.67 11.46 -9.75
CA ASN A 65 -9.31 11.93 -11.08
C ASN A 65 -10.06 11.13 -12.14
N LYS A 66 -11.02 11.80 -12.80
CA LYS A 66 -11.85 11.16 -13.83
C LYS A 66 -11.03 10.56 -15.00
N LYS A 67 -9.94 11.20 -15.41
CA LYS A 67 -9.10 10.67 -16.51
C LYS A 67 -8.43 9.35 -16.13
N VAL A 68 -7.97 9.24 -14.86
CA VAL A 68 -7.39 8.00 -14.34
C VAL A 68 -8.46 6.91 -14.24
N TRP A 69 -9.64 7.26 -13.74
CA TRP A 69 -10.77 6.33 -13.67
C TRP A 69 -11.17 5.80 -15.05
N ASP A 70 -11.39 6.70 -16.01
CA ASP A 70 -11.78 6.33 -17.37
C ASP A 70 -10.70 5.50 -18.09
N TYR A 71 -9.44 5.69 -17.73
CA TYR A 71 -8.32 4.90 -18.27
C TYR A 71 -8.32 3.48 -17.70
N ILE A 72 -8.37 3.34 -16.36
CA ILE A 72 -8.20 2.04 -15.72
C ILE A 72 -9.41 1.12 -15.93
N THR A 73 -10.61 1.67 -16.03
CA THR A 73 -11.85 0.91 -16.28
C THR A 73 -11.93 0.31 -17.67
N GLN A 74 -11.02 0.65 -18.58
CA GLN A 74 -10.87 -0.03 -19.87
C GLN A 74 -10.27 -1.44 -19.71
N PHE A 75 -9.60 -1.71 -18.60
CA PHE A 75 -8.87 -2.96 -18.37
C PHE A 75 -9.51 -3.87 -17.32
N ALA A 76 -10.28 -3.31 -16.39
CA ALA A 76 -10.87 -4.06 -15.29
C ALA A 76 -12.17 -3.43 -14.80
N GLU A 77 -13.05 -4.28 -14.29
CA GLU A 77 -14.21 -3.84 -13.50
C GLU A 77 -13.79 -3.69 -12.03
N PHE A 78 -14.32 -2.65 -11.39
CA PHE A 78 -14.07 -2.37 -9.98
C PHE A 78 -15.35 -2.52 -9.18
N ASN A 79 -15.27 -3.28 -8.10
CA ASN A 79 -16.35 -3.37 -7.12
C ASN A 79 -16.26 -2.19 -6.12
N ARG A 80 -17.32 -2.02 -5.31
CA ARG A 80 -17.33 -1.04 -4.23
C ARG A 80 -16.80 -1.67 -2.94
N PHE A 81 -15.53 -2.10 -2.99
CA PHE A 81 -14.91 -2.72 -1.84
C PHE A 81 -14.75 -1.71 -0.70
N THR A 82 -15.27 -2.05 0.47
CA THR A 82 -15.04 -1.28 1.69
C THR A 82 -13.80 -1.83 2.39
N ASN A 83 -12.73 -1.04 2.39
CA ASN A 83 -11.50 -1.41 3.08
C ASN A 83 -11.65 -1.22 4.58
N SER A 84 -11.58 -2.30 5.33
CA SER A 84 -11.63 -2.30 6.79
C SER A 84 -10.51 -3.21 7.31
N PRO A 85 -9.26 -2.75 7.26
CA PRO A 85 -8.12 -3.56 7.66
C PRO A 85 -8.10 -3.79 9.16
N VAL A 86 -7.57 -4.95 9.54
CA VAL A 86 -7.40 -5.37 10.92
C VAL A 86 -5.97 -5.86 11.09
N ALA A 87 -5.28 -5.37 12.13
CA ALA A 87 -3.98 -5.89 12.54
C ALA A 87 -4.15 -7.02 13.54
N ASN A 88 -3.42 -8.11 13.35
CA ASN A 88 -3.24 -9.14 14.36
C ASN A 88 -1.86 -8.95 15.00
N TYR A 89 -1.85 -8.65 16.29
CA TYR A 89 -0.63 -8.52 17.07
C TYR A 89 -0.69 -9.45 18.29
N HIS A 90 0.16 -10.45 18.32
CA HIS A 90 0.19 -11.50 19.36
C HIS A 90 -1.16 -12.19 19.60
N GLY A 91 -1.96 -12.41 18.56
CA GLY A 91 -3.28 -13.04 18.66
C GLY A 91 -4.43 -12.05 18.96
N GLU A 92 -4.12 -10.80 19.28
CA GLU A 92 -5.10 -9.74 19.49
C GLU A 92 -5.37 -8.95 18.21
N LEU A 93 -6.65 -8.66 17.95
CA LEU A 93 -7.08 -7.95 16.77
C LEU A 93 -7.31 -6.46 17.05
N TYR A 94 -6.75 -5.60 16.20
CA TYR A 94 -6.84 -4.14 16.31
C TYR A 94 -7.35 -3.54 15.01
N SER A 95 -8.17 -2.50 15.10
CA SER A 95 -8.62 -1.75 13.94
C SER A 95 -7.47 -0.93 13.31
N LEU A 96 -7.45 -0.86 11.98
CA LEU A 96 -6.58 0.02 11.21
C LEU A 96 -7.42 0.89 10.25
N PRO A 97 -7.04 2.16 10.03
CA PRO A 97 -6.04 2.91 10.78
C PRO A 97 -6.38 2.98 12.28
N PHE A 98 -5.41 3.33 13.10
CA PHE A 98 -5.60 3.47 14.55
C PHE A 98 -6.73 4.44 14.84
N ASN A 99 -7.56 4.09 15.81
CA ASN A 99 -8.70 4.89 16.24
C ASN A 99 -8.96 4.67 17.74
N MET A 100 -9.97 5.33 18.30
CA MET A 100 -10.27 5.22 19.71
C MET A 100 -10.53 3.79 20.21
N TYR A 101 -11.08 2.91 19.35
CA TYR A 101 -11.24 1.50 19.70
C TYR A 101 -9.87 0.82 19.89
N THR A 102 -8.90 1.14 19.00
CA THR A 102 -7.52 0.63 19.14
C THR A 102 -6.89 1.12 20.43
N PHE A 103 -6.97 2.41 20.72
CA PHE A 103 -6.38 3.00 21.93
C PHE A 103 -7.07 2.53 23.21
N ASN A 104 -8.39 2.40 23.21
CA ASN A 104 -9.12 1.81 24.32
C ASN A 104 -8.67 0.38 24.60
N LYS A 105 -8.57 -0.45 23.57
CA LYS A 105 -8.16 -1.85 23.70
C LYS A 105 -6.70 -1.99 24.20
N MET A 106 -5.80 -1.11 23.72
CA MET A 106 -4.38 -1.16 24.10
C MET A 106 -4.10 -0.58 25.48
N TRP A 107 -4.77 0.52 25.83
CA TRP A 107 -4.41 1.34 26.99
C TRP A 107 -5.56 1.59 27.96
N GLY A 108 -6.78 1.14 27.65
CA GLY A 108 -7.96 1.38 28.49
C GLY A 108 -8.47 2.82 28.48
N VAL A 109 -7.93 3.69 27.63
CA VAL A 109 -8.34 5.10 27.51
C VAL A 109 -9.71 5.22 26.85
N VAL A 110 -10.49 6.22 27.28
CA VAL A 110 -11.88 6.40 26.84
C VAL A 110 -12.05 7.67 25.99
N THR A 111 -11.23 8.68 26.23
CA THR A 111 -11.33 9.96 25.55
C THR A 111 -10.12 10.22 24.61
N PRO A 112 -10.28 11.03 23.55
CA PRO A 112 -9.17 11.45 22.71
C PRO A 112 -8.06 12.15 23.48
N GLN A 113 -8.39 12.91 24.52
CA GLN A 113 -7.44 13.60 25.38
C GLN A 113 -6.56 12.63 26.15
N GLU A 114 -7.14 11.57 26.72
CA GLU A 114 -6.39 10.51 27.39
C GLU A 114 -5.47 9.75 26.43
N ALA A 115 -5.95 9.46 25.22
CA ALA A 115 -5.15 8.82 24.18
C ALA A 115 -3.95 9.71 23.78
N ALA A 116 -4.18 10.98 23.56
CA ALA A 116 -3.10 11.95 23.25
C ALA A 116 -2.09 12.04 24.39
N ALA A 117 -2.54 12.10 25.66
CA ALA A 117 -1.67 12.12 26.83
C ALA A 117 -0.80 10.85 26.90
N LYS A 118 -1.37 9.68 26.58
CA LYS A 118 -0.65 8.40 26.56
C LYS A 118 0.41 8.35 25.47
N ILE A 119 0.11 8.88 24.29
CA ILE A 119 1.09 9.02 23.19
C ILE A 119 2.26 9.93 23.62
N GLU A 120 1.97 11.07 24.21
CA GLU A 120 3.01 11.98 24.67
C GLU A 120 3.85 11.42 25.83
N GLU A 121 3.24 10.60 26.71
CA GLU A 121 3.95 9.83 27.72
C GLU A 121 4.96 8.88 27.08
N GLN A 122 4.53 8.05 26.14
CA GLN A 122 5.40 7.11 25.43
C GLN A 122 6.54 7.79 24.65
N LYS A 123 6.27 8.93 24.02
CA LYS A 123 7.31 9.71 23.36
C LYS A 123 8.38 10.19 24.35
N ARG A 124 7.96 10.66 25.53
CA ARG A 124 8.91 11.09 26.58
C ARG A 124 9.72 9.92 27.12
N GLU A 125 9.08 8.77 27.36
CA GLU A 125 9.74 7.55 27.82
C GLU A 125 10.77 7.03 26.81
N ALA A 126 10.46 7.11 25.51
CA ALA A 126 11.38 6.73 24.45
C ALA A 126 12.61 7.67 24.34
N GLY A 127 12.50 8.90 24.83
CA GLY A 127 13.61 9.86 24.86
C GLY A 127 14.17 10.24 23.47
N ILE A 128 13.39 10.03 22.41
CA ILE A 128 13.82 10.27 21.03
C ILE A 128 13.61 11.75 20.70
N THR A 129 14.70 12.50 20.65
CA THR A 129 14.69 13.92 20.24
C THR A 129 14.95 14.08 18.75
N GLU A 130 15.78 13.22 18.17
CA GLU A 130 16.12 13.20 16.75
C GLU A 130 16.13 11.74 16.25
N PRO A 131 15.12 11.32 15.47
CA PRO A 131 15.02 9.95 15.01
C PRO A 131 16.11 9.59 14.00
N LYS A 132 16.79 8.47 14.18
CA LYS A 132 17.89 7.98 13.35
C LYS A 132 17.49 6.88 12.37
N ASN A 133 16.30 6.32 12.53
CA ASN A 133 15.76 5.26 11.70
C ASN A 133 14.24 5.38 11.62
N LEU A 134 13.61 4.52 10.79
CA LEU A 134 12.18 4.54 10.58
C LEU A 134 11.38 4.24 11.85
N GLU A 135 11.82 3.29 12.66
CA GLU A 135 11.15 2.89 13.91
C GLU A 135 11.09 4.07 14.89
N GLU A 136 12.22 4.73 15.12
CA GLU A 136 12.29 5.92 15.96
C GLU A 136 11.45 7.08 15.40
N GLN A 137 11.37 7.20 14.07
CA GLN A 137 10.57 8.22 13.41
C GLN A 137 9.08 7.97 13.57
N GLU A 138 8.62 6.72 13.51
CA GLU A 138 7.22 6.35 13.72
C GLU A 138 6.80 6.59 15.17
N ILE A 139 7.64 6.25 16.15
CA ILE A 139 7.41 6.57 17.57
C ILE A 139 7.28 8.09 17.76
N GLY A 140 8.11 8.90 17.08
CA GLY A 140 8.06 10.35 17.13
C GLY A 140 6.89 10.98 16.37
N ARG A 141 6.37 10.31 15.34
CA ARG A 141 5.30 10.79 14.45
C ARG A 141 3.89 10.36 14.82
N ALA A 142 3.66 9.72 15.94
CA ALA A 142 2.32 9.35 16.35
C ALA A 142 1.42 10.59 16.52
N HIS A 143 1.33 11.35 15.42
CA HIS A 143 0.35 12.42 15.20
C HIS A 143 -0.66 11.89 14.18
N VAL A 144 -1.87 11.79 14.60
CA VAL A 144 -3.03 11.70 13.72
C VAL A 144 -3.57 13.10 13.49
#